data_ed08f31c8ed5d2f5a426cd65658a1a82
#
_entry.id   ed08f31c8ed5d2f5a426cd65658a1a82
#
_cell.length_a   1.000
_cell.length_b   1.000
_cell.length_c   1.000
_cell.angle_alpha   90.00
_cell.angle_beta   90.00
_cell.angle_gamma   90.00
#
_symmetry.space_group_name_H-M   'P 1'
#
loop_
_entity.id
_entity.type
_entity.pdbx_description
1 polymer ?
#
loop_
_entity_poly.entity_id
_entity_poly.type
_entity_poly.pdbx_seq_one_letter_code
_entity_poly.pdbx_strand_id
1 'polypeptide(L)'
;MPIVTESKSKIAALEEAKNKLHTEKILYNIEEITSGLFKTTTYKVSAISYEELLNDIETYLKDILEKLDIEVNFEILENEDNYEIVMSSSNNSLLIGKDGKNLKALEQLVRAYVSNNWNNSLKIILNVENYREKRIQALERLAIKVAKEVRNTKVDVELENMNSFERRIIHNKLVNFKGVSTVSVGEEPNRHIVIKAE
;
A
#
# COMPACT_ATOMS: atom_id res chain seq x y z
N MET A 1 -14.72 -1.62 -17.46
CA MET A 1 -13.65 -1.68 -18.50
C MET A 1 -13.19 -0.27 -18.85
N PRO A 2 -11.88 -0.03 -19.08
CA PRO A 2 -11.39 1.28 -19.47
C PRO A 2 -12.10 1.79 -20.73
N ILE A 3 -12.44 3.06 -20.74
CA ILE A 3 -12.96 3.73 -21.93
C ILE A 3 -11.86 4.50 -22.66
N VAL A 4 -12.08 4.77 -23.94
CA VAL A 4 -11.16 5.57 -24.75
C VAL A 4 -11.93 6.75 -25.34
N THR A 5 -11.33 7.95 -25.26
CA THR A 5 -11.82 9.17 -25.91
C THR A 5 -10.69 9.82 -26.71
N GLU A 6 -11.04 10.50 -27.79
CA GLU A 6 -10.06 11.17 -28.66
C GLU A 6 -10.53 12.59 -28.99
N SER A 7 -9.65 13.57 -28.89
CA SER A 7 -9.93 14.95 -29.21
C SER A 7 -8.68 15.71 -29.67
N LYS A 8 -8.85 16.83 -30.38
CA LYS A 8 -7.76 17.78 -30.68
C LYS A 8 -7.33 18.58 -29.43
N SER A 9 -8.11 18.56 -28.37
CA SER A 9 -7.80 19.19 -27.07
C SER A 9 -7.73 18.14 -25.99
N LYS A 10 -6.65 18.15 -25.22
CA LYS A 10 -6.46 17.29 -24.04
C LYS A 10 -7.59 17.46 -23.03
N ILE A 11 -8.01 18.72 -22.78
CA ILE A 11 -9.08 19.03 -21.83
C ILE A 11 -10.40 18.44 -22.30
N ALA A 12 -10.74 18.64 -23.58
CA ALA A 12 -11.98 18.12 -24.13
C ALA A 12 -12.04 16.57 -24.12
N ALA A 13 -10.92 15.88 -24.38
CA ALA A 13 -10.86 14.43 -24.29
C ALA A 13 -11.05 13.92 -22.85
N LEU A 14 -10.49 14.62 -21.86
CA LEU A 14 -10.67 14.30 -20.43
C LEU A 14 -12.11 14.55 -19.96
N GLU A 15 -12.71 15.68 -20.34
CA GLU A 15 -14.10 15.99 -20.00
C GLU A 15 -15.07 14.98 -20.62
N GLU A 16 -14.83 14.59 -21.86
CA GLU A 16 -15.61 13.53 -22.51
C GLU A 16 -15.48 12.20 -21.76
N ALA A 17 -14.26 11.84 -21.30
CA ALA A 17 -14.04 10.63 -20.52
C ALA A 17 -14.80 10.67 -19.18
N LYS A 18 -14.74 11.78 -18.45
CA LYS A 18 -15.49 11.97 -17.19
C LYS A 18 -17.00 11.88 -17.40
N ASN A 19 -17.49 12.51 -18.46
CA ASN A 19 -18.91 12.47 -18.83
C ASN A 19 -19.38 11.05 -19.16
N LYS A 20 -18.57 10.26 -19.90
CA LYS A 20 -18.89 8.87 -20.23
C LYS A 20 -18.84 7.94 -19.00
N LEU A 21 -17.94 8.22 -18.06
CA LEU A 21 -17.81 7.47 -16.81
C LEU A 21 -18.75 7.98 -15.70
N HIS A 22 -19.47 9.09 -15.94
CA HIS A 22 -20.38 9.75 -15.00
C HIS A 22 -19.74 10.07 -13.63
N THR A 23 -18.42 10.34 -13.62
CA THR A 23 -17.67 10.64 -12.39
C THR A 23 -16.45 11.52 -12.64
N GLU A 24 -16.09 12.33 -11.64
CA GLU A 24 -14.83 13.08 -11.59
C GLU A 24 -13.65 12.22 -11.09
N LYS A 25 -13.93 11.09 -10.39
CA LYS A 25 -12.95 10.20 -9.81
C LYS A 25 -12.48 9.17 -10.84
N ILE A 26 -11.49 9.58 -11.66
CA ILE A 26 -10.94 8.73 -12.73
C ILE A 26 -9.41 8.64 -12.65
N LEU A 27 -8.87 7.48 -13.02
CA LEU A 27 -7.49 7.35 -13.48
C LEU A 27 -7.46 7.39 -15.01
N TYR A 28 -6.39 7.96 -15.55
CA TYR A 28 -6.27 8.07 -17.00
C TYR A 28 -4.82 8.07 -17.49
N ASN A 29 -4.64 7.60 -18.72
CA ASN A 29 -3.42 7.74 -19.50
C ASN A 29 -3.71 8.64 -20.70
N ILE A 30 -2.73 9.43 -21.13
CA ILE A 30 -2.83 10.29 -22.31
C ILE A 30 -1.72 9.94 -23.26
N GLU A 31 -2.10 9.66 -24.50
CA GLU A 31 -1.20 9.49 -25.63
C GLU A 31 -1.40 10.67 -26.60
N GLU A 32 -0.30 11.28 -27.03
CA GLU A 32 -0.31 12.31 -28.07
C GLU A 32 0.01 11.67 -29.42
N ILE A 33 -0.93 11.72 -30.34
CA ILE A 33 -0.81 11.13 -31.67
C ILE A 33 -0.72 12.25 -32.68
N THR A 34 0.42 12.38 -33.35
CA THR A 34 0.61 13.31 -34.43
C THR A 34 0.52 12.57 -35.78
N SER A 35 -0.43 12.92 -36.63
CA SER A 35 -0.67 12.23 -37.87
C SER A 35 -0.89 13.20 -39.07
N GLY A 36 -0.62 12.69 -40.27
CA GLY A 36 -0.88 13.38 -41.55
C GLY A 36 0.19 14.39 -41.99
N LEU A 37 0.10 14.82 -43.24
CA LEU A 37 0.99 15.79 -43.92
C LEU A 37 1.04 17.15 -43.19
N PHE A 38 -0.05 17.52 -42.49
CA PHE A 38 -0.19 18.79 -41.78
C PHE A 38 0.11 18.67 -40.30
N LYS A 39 0.71 17.52 -39.80
CA LYS A 39 1.07 17.27 -38.40
C LYS A 39 -0.06 17.62 -37.42
N THR A 40 -1.27 17.13 -37.70
CA THR A 40 -2.40 17.33 -36.78
C THR A 40 -2.18 16.48 -35.54
N THR A 41 -2.19 17.12 -34.37
CA THR A 41 -2.07 16.44 -33.06
C THR A 41 -3.46 16.09 -32.52
N THR A 42 -3.63 14.84 -32.11
CA THR A 42 -4.82 14.33 -31.44
C THR A 42 -4.42 13.71 -30.11
N TYR A 43 -5.18 13.95 -29.06
CA TYR A 43 -4.99 13.37 -27.74
C TYR A 43 -5.95 12.21 -27.55
N LYS A 44 -5.37 11.03 -27.34
CA LYS A 44 -6.11 9.82 -26.99
C LYS A 44 -6.03 9.62 -25.46
N VAL A 45 -7.18 9.62 -24.80
CA VAL A 45 -7.31 9.42 -23.36
C VAL A 45 -7.93 8.05 -23.11
N SER A 46 -7.20 7.19 -22.42
CA SER A 46 -7.72 5.94 -21.85
C SER A 46 -8.02 6.19 -20.38
N ALA A 47 -9.24 5.97 -19.93
CA ALA A 47 -9.67 6.29 -18.57
C ALA A 47 -10.52 5.17 -17.94
N ILE A 48 -10.44 5.07 -16.61
CA ILE A 48 -11.24 4.17 -15.78
C ILE A 48 -11.73 4.93 -14.54
N SER A 49 -12.95 4.65 -14.07
CA SER A 49 -13.40 5.17 -12.78
C SER A 49 -12.67 4.50 -11.61
N TYR A 50 -12.59 5.18 -10.47
CA TYR A 50 -12.01 4.58 -9.25
C TYR A 50 -12.80 3.34 -8.82
N GLU A 51 -14.12 3.36 -8.95
CA GLU A 51 -14.98 2.23 -8.63
C GLU A 51 -14.67 1.00 -9.49
N GLU A 52 -14.59 1.15 -10.81
CA GLU A 52 -14.22 0.05 -11.71
C GLU A 52 -12.80 -0.47 -11.43
N LEU A 53 -11.85 0.43 -11.17
CA LEU A 53 -10.48 0.03 -10.83
C LEU A 53 -10.44 -0.80 -9.53
N LEU A 54 -11.19 -0.40 -8.51
CA LEU A 54 -11.25 -1.12 -7.24
C LEU A 54 -11.89 -2.50 -7.40
N ASN A 55 -12.92 -2.63 -8.23
CA ASN A 55 -13.52 -3.91 -8.59
C ASN A 55 -12.56 -4.80 -9.39
N ASP A 56 -11.78 -4.22 -10.29
CA ASP A 56 -10.73 -4.95 -11.02
C ASP A 56 -9.64 -5.47 -10.07
N ILE A 57 -9.24 -4.66 -9.08
CA ILE A 57 -8.26 -5.05 -8.06
C ILE A 57 -8.81 -6.15 -7.15
N GLU A 58 -10.06 -6.06 -6.74
CA GLU A 58 -10.73 -7.13 -5.97
C GLU A 58 -10.71 -8.45 -6.74
N THR A 59 -11.11 -8.42 -8.01
CA THR A 59 -11.08 -9.59 -8.89
C THR A 59 -9.67 -10.16 -9.03
N TYR A 60 -8.67 -9.29 -9.25
CA TYR A 60 -7.27 -9.68 -9.35
C TYR A 60 -6.74 -10.35 -8.07
N LEU A 61 -7.06 -9.79 -6.90
CA LEU A 61 -6.68 -10.37 -5.62
C LEU A 61 -7.39 -11.71 -5.38
N LYS A 62 -8.68 -11.79 -5.71
CA LYS A 62 -9.48 -13.00 -5.59
C LYS A 62 -8.89 -14.12 -6.43
N ASP A 63 -8.57 -13.87 -7.69
CA ASP A 63 -7.96 -14.85 -8.59
C ASP A 63 -6.61 -15.39 -8.08
N ILE A 64 -5.80 -14.53 -7.44
CA ILE A 64 -4.53 -14.96 -6.84
C ILE A 64 -4.77 -15.84 -5.62
N LEU A 65 -5.68 -15.42 -4.73
CA LEU A 65 -5.92 -16.09 -3.45
C LEU A 65 -6.65 -17.42 -3.64
N GLU A 66 -7.58 -17.51 -4.59
CA GLU A 66 -8.23 -18.77 -4.97
C GLU A 66 -7.23 -19.83 -5.50
N LYS A 67 -6.19 -19.41 -6.26
CA LYS A 67 -5.11 -20.31 -6.69
C LYS A 67 -4.23 -20.81 -5.54
N LEU A 68 -4.32 -20.18 -4.37
CA LEU A 68 -3.66 -20.58 -3.14
C LEU A 68 -4.61 -21.31 -2.17
N ASP A 69 -5.80 -21.68 -2.63
CA ASP A 69 -6.88 -22.30 -1.84
C ASP A 69 -7.33 -21.43 -0.64
N ILE A 70 -7.29 -20.09 -0.80
CA ILE A 70 -7.70 -19.13 0.22
C ILE A 70 -8.97 -18.42 -0.25
N GLU A 71 -10.11 -18.72 0.39
CA GLU A 71 -11.35 -17.99 0.19
C GLU A 71 -11.32 -16.68 0.99
N VAL A 72 -11.63 -15.56 0.31
CA VAL A 72 -11.56 -14.21 0.89
C VAL A 72 -12.82 -13.41 0.55
N ASN A 73 -13.35 -12.72 1.53
CA ASN A 73 -14.34 -11.65 1.34
C ASN A 73 -13.63 -10.30 1.38
N PHE A 74 -14.15 -9.37 0.58
CA PHE A 74 -13.61 -8.02 0.45
C PHE A 74 -14.65 -6.99 0.87
N GLU A 75 -14.19 -5.92 1.52
CA GLU A 75 -14.95 -4.72 1.80
C GLU A 75 -14.09 -3.52 1.42
N ILE A 76 -14.63 -2.60 0.63
CA ILE A 76 -13.93 -1.40 0.18
C ILE A 76 -14.43 -0.21 0.97
N LEU A 77 -13.52 0.46 1.66
CA LEU A 77 -13.79 1.67 2.43
C LEU A 77 -13.12 2.87 1.77
N GLU A 78 -13.88 3.92 1.51
CA GLU A 78 -13.36 5.19 1.03
C GLU A 78 -13.05 6.10 2.23
N ASN A 79 -11.80 6.53 2.35
CA ASN A 79 -11.34 7.52 3.32
C ASN A 79 -10.99 8.83 2.60
N GLU A 80 -10.72 9.90 3.34
CA GLU A 80 -10.39 11.22 2.76
C GLU A 80 -9.22 11.16 1.77
N ASP A 81 -8.16 10.42 2.08
CA ASP A 81 -6.90 10.39 1.31
C ASP A 81 -6.59 9.06 0.63
N ASN A 82 -7.38 8.01 0.85
CA ASN A 82 -7.10 6.67 0.34
C ASN A 82 -8.33 5.78 0.28
N TYR A 83 -8.19 4.67 -0.46
CA TYR A 83 -9.12 3.55 -0.41
C TYR A 83 -8.50 2.42 0.39
N GLU A 84 -9.26 1.85 1.32
CA GLU A 84 -8.86 0.69 2.11
C GLU A 84 -9.67 -0.52 1.65
N ILE A 85 -8.96 -1.57 1.23
CA ILE A 85 -9.55 -2.86 0.89
C ILE A 85 -9.34 -3.78 2.09
N VAL A 86 -10.41 -4.01 2.83
CA VAL A 86 -10.41 -4.91 3.99
C VAL A 86 -10.69 -6.33 3.50
N MET A 87 -9.78 -7.22 3.80
CA MET A 87 -9.87 -8.65 3.47
C MET A 87 -10.20 -9.46 4.72
N SER A 88 -11.09 -10.45 4.58
CA SER A 88 -11.41 -11.41 5.64
C SER A 88 -11.52 -12.82 5.08
N SER A 89 -10.95 -13.78 5.82
CA SER A 89 -10.88 -15.20 5.47
C SER A 89 -11.13 -16.05 6.72
N SER A 90 -11.45 -17.32 6.54
CA SER A 90 -11.46 -18.31 7.63
C SER A 90 -10.07 -18.47 8.28
N ASN A 91 -8.98 -18.11 7.57
CA ASN A 91 -7.61 -18.16 8.07
C ASN A 91 -6.86 -16.85 7.76
N ASN A 92 -7.18 -15.79 8.49
CA ASN A 92 -6.55 -14.48 8.34
C ASN A 92 -5.02 -14.49 8.60
N SER A 93 -4.52 -15.48 9.35
CA SER A 93 -3.07 -15.63 9.57
C SER A 93 -2.30 -15.90 8.29
N LEU A 94 -2.89 -16.58 7.31
CA LEU A 94 -2.29 -16.81 5.99
C LEU A 94 -2.25 -15.52 5.17
N LEU A 95 -3.33 -14.73 5.19
CA LEU A 95 -3.37 -13.43 4.51
C LEU A 95 -2.32 -12.47 5.05
N ILE A 96 -2.13 -12.46 6.38
CA ILE A 96 -1.17 -11.59 7.06
C ILE A 96 0.26 -12.12 6.85
N GLY A 97 0.48 -13.40 7.09
CA GLY A 97 1.80 -14.02 7.14
C GLY A 97 2.63 -13.59 8.37
N LYS A 98 3.84 -14.18 8.50
CA LYS A 98 4.77 -13.79 9.58
C LYS A 98 5.11 -12.30 9.47
N ASP A 99 4.85 -11.54 10.53
CA ASP A 99 5.13 -10.09 10.62
C ASP A 99 4.52 -9.25 9.48
N GLY A 100 3.38 -9.69 8.94
CA GLY A 100 2.69 -8.99 7.86
C GLY A 100 3.33 -9.14 6.48
N LYS A 101 4.22 -10.13 6.27
CA LYS A 101 4.96 -10.29 5.01
C LYS A 101 4.05 -10.59 3.82
N ASN A 102 3.04 -11.45 3.99
CA ASN A 102 2.12 -11.80 2.91
C ASN A 102 1.23 -10.61 2.56
N LEU A 103 0.69 -9.92 3.57
CA LEU A 103 -0.11 -8.71 3.35
C LEU A 103 0.68 -7.63 2.59
N LYS A 104 1.94 -7.43 2.96
CA LYS A 104 2.84 -6.50 2.25
C LYS A 104 3.12 -6.95 0.81
N ALA A 105 3.28 -8.25 0.56
CA ALA A 105 3.45 -8.78 -0.79
C ALA A 105 2.21 -8.54 -1.65
N LEU A 106 1.01 -8.78 -1.12
CA LEU A 106 -0.25 -8.47 -1.79
C LEU A 106 -0.37 -6.96 -2.11
N GLU A 107 0.01 -6.08 -1.18
CA GLU A 107 0.06 -4.64 -1.45
C GLU A 107 1.02 -4.27 -2.58
N GLN A 108 2.18 -4.93 -2.65
CA GLN A 108 3.13 -4.70 -3.75
C GLN A 108 2.58 -5.17 -5.10
N LEU A 109 1.84 -6.29 -5.13
CA LEU A 109 1.16 -6.77 -6.33
C LEU A 109 0.08 -5.80 -6.79
N VAL A 110 -0.76 -5.30 -5.89
CA VAL A 110 -1.78 -4.27 -6.22
C VAL A 110 -1.11 -2.99 -6.74
N ARG A 111 -0.06 -2.53 -6.08
CA ARG A 111 0.69 -1.35 -6.53
C ARG A 111 1.28 -1.54 -7.92
N ALA A 112 1.88 -2.70 -8.19
CA ALA A 112 2.42 -3.02 -9.51
C ALA A 112 1.31 -3.10 -10.56
N TYR A 113 0.17 -3.73 -10.24
CA TYR A 113 -0.99 -3.79 -11.11
C TYR A 113 -1.46 -2.38 -11.52
N VAL A 114 -1.63 -1.48 -10.55
CA VAL A 114 -2.05 -0.10 -10.83
C VAL A 114 -0.99 0.65 -11.63
N SER A 115 0.27 0.63 -11.23
CA SER A 115 1.34 1.38 -11.89
C SER A 115 1.69 0.90 -13.30
N ASN A 116 1.47 -0.38 -13.61
CA ASN A 116 1.70 -0.92 -14.95
C ASN A 116 0.58 -0.54 -15.94
N ASN A 117 -0.63 -0.28 -15.44
CA ASN A 117 -1.78 0.04 -16.27
C ASN A 117 -2.08 1.55 -16.33
N TRP A 118 -1.68 2.32 -15.32
CA TRP A 118 -2.07 3.72 -15.17
C TRP A 118 -0.89 4.61 -14.76
N ASN A 119 -0.76 5.78 -15.42
CA ASN A 119 0.30 6.75 -15.14
C ASN A 119 0.10 7.52 -13.82
N ASN A 120 -1.13 7.57 -13.32
CA ASN A 120 -1.47 8.20 -12.04
C ASN A 120 -1.59 7.13 -10.95
N SER A 121 -1.28 7.49 -9.71
CA SER A 121 -1.39 6.58 -8.56
C SER A 121 -2.66 6.88 -7.77
N LEU A 122 -3.40 5.83 -7.43
CA LEU A 122 -4.42 5.84 -6.39
C LEU A 122 -3.82 5.22 -5.13
N LYS A 123 -3.99 5.88 -3.99
CA LYS A 123 -3.50 5.34 -2.72
C LYS A 123 -4.45 4.27 -2.21
N ILE A 124 -4.05 3.03 -2.36
CA ILE A 124 -4.80 1.84 -1.94
C ILE A 124 -4.02 1.16 -0.80
N ILE A 125 -4.74 0.83 0.26
CA ILE A 125 -4.23 0.16 1.45
C ILE A 125 -4.96 -1.17 1.58
N LEU A 126 -4.24 -2.27 1.75
CA LEU A 126 -4.84 -3.54 2.14
C LEU A 126 -4.83 -3.69 3.66
N ASN A 127 -5.92 -4.21 4.23
CA ASN A 127 -6.02 -4.50 5.65
C ASN A 127 -6.69 -5.86 5.89
N VAL A 128 -6.37 -6.47 7.02
CA VAL A 128 -6.96 -7.73 7.50
C VAL A 128 -7.24 -7.58 8.98
N GLU A 129 -8.50 -7.55 9.38
CA GLU A 129 -8.92 -7.49 10.80
C GLU A 129 -8.21 -6.43 11.66
N ASN A 130 -7.99 -5.25 11.14
CA ASN A 130 -7.23 -4.18 11.80
C ASN A 130 -5.80 -4.62 12.21
N TYR A 131 -5.18 -5.50 11.40
CA TYR A 131 -3.83 -6.00 11.67
C TYR A 131 -2.83 -4.87 11.87
N ARG A 132 -2.95 -3.77 11.10
CA ARG A 132 -2.01 -2.64 11.17
C ARG A 132 -1.99 -2.02 12.55
N GLU A 133 -3.15 -1.74 13.13
CA GLU A 133 -3.29 -1.16 14.47
C GLU A 133 -2.81 -2.13 15.55
N LYS A 134 -3.19 -3.40 15.42
CA LYS A 134 -2.74 -4.47 16.33
C LYS A 134 -1.21 -4.64 16.28
N ARG A 135 -0.61 -4.54 15.08
CA ARG A 135 0.84 -4.63 14.89
C ARG A 135 1.59 -3.45 15.51
N ILE A 136 1.10 -2.22 15.30
CA ILE A 136 1.67 -1.02 15.92
C ILE A 136 1.67 -1.17 17.44
N GLN A 137 0.55 -1.54 18.04
CA GLN A 137 0.44 -1.74 19.49
C GLN A 137 1.37 -2.86 19.99
N ALA A 138 1.54 -3.94 19.22
CA ALA A 138 2.45 -5.02 19.57
C ALA A 138 3.91 -4.55 19.56
N LEU A 139 4.32 -3.79 18.55
CA LEU A 139 5.67 -3.21 18.44
C LEU A 139 5.94 -2.21 19.57
N GLU A 140 4.98 -1.37 19.92
CA GLU A 140 5.12 -0.43 21.04
C GLU A 140 5.26 -1.16 22.39
N ARG A 141 4.48 -2.23 22.62
CA ARG A 141 4.61 -3.06 23.82
C ARG A 141 5.97 -3.77 23.89
N LEU A 142 6.42 -4.33 22.74
CA LEU A 142 7.74 -4.95 22.62
C LEU A 142 8.85 -3.94 22.95
N ALA A 143 8.79 -2.75 22.35
CA ALA A 143 9.77 -1.70 22.60
C ALA A 143 9.90 -1.34 24.08
N ILE A 144 8.77 -1.11 24.76
CA ILE A 144 8.77 -0.79 26.21
C ILE A 144 9.30 -1.96 27.04
N LYS A 145 8.91 -3.21 26.71
CA LYS A 145 9.37 -4.41 27.43
C LYS A 145 10.88 -4.53 27.35
N VAL A 146 11.43 -4.48 26.13
CA VAL A 146 12.88 -4.63 25.90
C VAL A 146 13.66 -3.43 26.48
N ALA A 147 13.15 -2.22 26.35
CA ALA A 147 13.81 -1.03 26.93
C ALA A 147 13.94 -1.13 28.47
N LYS A 148 12.94 -1.67 29.17
CA LYS A 148 13.02 -1.94 30.62
C LYS A 148 14.10 -2.98 30.93
N GLU A 149 14.19 -4.03 30.14
CA GLU A 149 15.20 -5.08 30.27
C GLU A 149 16.62 -4.51 30.07
N VAL A 150 16.86 -3.82 28.95
CA VAL A 150 18.15 -3.18 28.65
C VAL A 150 18.55 -2.18 29.72
N ARG A 151 17.65 -1.34 30.22
CA ARG A 151 17.92 -0.40 31.29
C ARG A 151 18.38 -1.09 32.59
N ASN A 152 17.73 -2.22 32.90
CA ASN A 152 18.01 -2.96 34.16
C ASN A 152 19.28 -3.81 34.04
N THR A 153 19.48 -4.48 32.93
CA THR A 153 20.63 -5.41 32.73
C THR A 153 21.89 -4.72 32.25
N LYS A 154 21.74 -3.52 31.66
CA LYS A 154 22.82 -2.78 30.98
C LYS A 154 23.42 -3.53 29.79
N VAL A 155 22.65 -4.45 29.20
CA VAL A 155 23.04 -5.21 28.01
C VAL A 155 22.18 -4.76 26.84
N ASP A 156 22.84 -4.41 25.72
CA ASP A 156 22.17 -4.03 24.46
C ASP A 156 21.40 -5.22 23.91
N VAL A 157 20.24 -4.95 23.29
CA VAL A 157 19.39 -5.98 22.67
C VAL A 157 19.09 -5.62 21.23
N GLU A 158 19.37 -6.58 20.34
CA GLU A 158 19.00 -6.51 18.93
C GLU A 158 17.60 -7.10 18.74
N LEU A 159 16.73 -6.37 18.03
CA LEU A 159 15.41 -6.85 17.66
C LEU A 159 15.45 -7.61 16.34
N GLU A 160 14.36 -8.30 15.99
CA GLU A 160 14.24 -8.95 14.68
C GLU A 160 14.25 -7.92 13.54
N ASN A 161 14.58 -8.39 12.31
CA ASN A 161 14.55 -7.57 11.11
C ASN A 161 13.15 -7.03 10.86
N MET A 162 13.04 -5.75 10.55
CA MET A 162 11.77 -5.09 10.34
C MET A 162 11.89 -3.95 9.31
N ASN A 163 10.78 -3.59 8.69
CA ASN A 163 10.74 -2.52 7.69
C ASN A 163 10.94 -1.12 8.33
N SER A 164 11.20 -0.12 7.50
CA SER A 164 11.49 1.25 7.95
C SER A 164 10.37 1.89 8.77
N PHE A 165 9.11 1.57 8.47
CA PHE A 165 7.95 2.06 9.22
C PHE A 165 7.91 1.47 10.63
N GLU A 166 8.14 0.17 10.78
CA GLU A 166 8.18 -0.51 12.08
C GLU A 166 9.36 -0.02 12.94
N ARG A 167 10.54 0.18 12.31
CA ARG A 167 11.69 0.78 13.01
C ARG A 167 11.38 2.17 13.55
N ARG A 168 10.64 2.97 12.78
CA ARG A 168 10.21 4.31 13.21
C ARG A 168 9.24 4.27 14.39
N ILE A 169 8.30 3.29 14.42
CA ILE A 169 7.38 3.11 15.55
C ILE A 169 8.16 2.88 16.84
N ILE A 170 9.11 1.92 16.83
CA ILE A 170 9.93 1.59 18.00
C ILE A 170 10.77 2.78 18.43
N HIS A 171 11.44 3.45 17.50
CA HIS A 171 12.23 4.64 17.77
C HIS A 171 11.39 5.75 18.42
N ASN A 172 10.26 6.11 17.81
CA ASN A 172 9.37 7.14 18.33
C ASN A 172 8.83 6.79 19.72
N LYS A 173 8.54 5.50 19.98
CA LYS A 173 8.07 5.05 21.29
C LYS A 173 9.11 5.20 22.38
N LEU A 174 10.38 5.10 22.04
CA LEU A 174 11.49 5.11 23.00
C LEU A 174 12.26 6.44 23.06
N VAL A 175 11.97 7.42 22.19
CA VAL A 175 12.70 8.69 22.13
C VAL A 175 12.79 9.42 23.47
N ASN A 176 11.76 9.30 24.32
CA ASN A 176 11.70 9.91 25.66
C ASN A 176 11.89 8.88 26.79
N PHE A 177 12.32 7.65 26.48
CA PHE A 177 12.50 6.61 27.49
C PHE A 177 13.90 6.71 28.08
N LYS A 178 14.00 7.16 29.36
CA LYS A 178 15.28 7.40 30.05
C LYS A 178 16.09 6.11 30.26
N GLY A 179 17.39 6.22 29.99
CA GLY A 179 18.39 5.17 30.23
C GLY A 179 18.52 4.14 29.10
N VAL A 180 17.96 4.45 27.93
CA VAL A 180 18.17 3.69 26.69
C VAL A 180 18.17 4.61 25.48
N SER A 181 18.86 4.19 24.42
CA SER A 181 18.79 4.79 23.08
C SER A 181 18.51 3.74 22.02
N THR A 182 18.16 4.16 20.81
CA THR A 182 17.83 3.25 19.70
C THR A 182 18.67 3.57 18.48
N VAL A 183 19.24 2.57 17.85
CA VAL A 183 20.02 2.69 16.59
C VAL A 183 19.49 1.69 15.57
N SER A 184 19.30 2.15 14.33
CA SER A 184 18.95 1.25 13.22
C SER A 184 20.22 0.74 12.55
N VAL A 185 20.43 -0.58 12.54
CA VAL A 185 21.63 -1.28 12.08
C VAL A 185 21.30 -2.24 10.95
N GLY A 186 22.30 -2.56 10.12
CA GLY A 186 22.19 -3.48 8.99
C GLY A 186 21.69 -2.84 7.70
N GLU A 187 21.61 -3.66 6.65
CA GLU A 187 21.10 -3.30 5.33
C GLU A 187 19.85 -4.11 5.00
N GLU A 188 18.96 -3.55 4.16
CA GLU A 188 17.77 -4.29 3.71
C GLU A 188 18.19 -5.58 2.97
N PRO A 189 17.54 -6.73 3.20
CA PRO A 189 16.31 -6.90 4.00
C PRO A 189 16.55 -7.19 5.49
N ASN A 190 17.81 -7.17 5.98
CA ASN A 190 18.20 -7.58 7.34
C ASN A 190 18.32 -6.40 8.33
N ARG A 191 17.79 -5.24 7.96
CA ARG A 191 17.87 -4.04 8.78
C ARG A 191 16.93 -4.12 9.99
N HIS A 192 17.44 -3.77 11.18
CA HIS A 192 16.75 -3.91 12.46
C HIS A 192 17.06 -2.76 13.43
N ILE A 193 16.42 -2.76 14.59
CA ILE A 193 16.69 -1.84 15.70
C ILE A 193 17.52 -2.55 16.76
N VAL A 194 18.57 -1.85 17.26
CA VAL A 194 19.28 -2.17 18.47
C VAL A 194 18.86 -1.19 19.56
N ILE A 195 18.39 -1.69 20.70
CA ILE A 195 18.11 -0.89 21.89
C ILE A 195 19.33 -0.94 22.76
N LYS A 196 19.98 0.21 23.01
CA LYS A 196 21.25 0.36 23.73
C LYS A 196 21.03 0.91 25.12
N ALA A 197 21.82 0.44 26.07
CA ALA A 197 21.89 0.99 27.45
C ALA A 197 22.63 2.34 27.43
N GLU A 198 22.17 3.29 28.24
CA GLU A 198 22.81 4.58 28.55
C GLU A 198 23.24 4.63 30.02
#